data_505f5815f4df6af765bcd9434cdead42
#
_entry.id   505f5815f4df6af765bcd9434cdead42
#
_cell.length_a   1.000
_cell.length_b   1.000
_cell.length_c   1.000
_cell.angle_alpha   90.00
_cell.angle_beta   90.00
_cell.angle_gamma   90.00
#
_symmetry.space_group_name_H-M   'P 1'
#
loop_
_entity.id
_entity.type
_entity.pdbx_description
1 polymer ?
#
loop_
_entity_poly.entity_id
_entity_poly.type
_entity_poly.pdbx_seq_one_letter_code
_entity_poly.pdbx_strand_id
1 'polypeptide(L)'
;MGPTVAPAEQITRYLRNSGHMRPGLQRPHFTAYMPQVADGDISVYRTMDLSDADIEALGAQHVGKPANPLKGHCCLSADAIFGEGLNIVSAPNPHPRHANVTGWVNDPKNRIIARKLADLARLTVYLPTTPTP
;
A
#
# COMPACT_ATOMS: atom_id res chain seq x y z
N MET A 1 14.17 12.92 1.13
CA MET A 1 13.66 11.85 0.26
C MET A 1 13.79 12.31 -1.19
N GLY A 2 14.57 11.59 -1.99
CA GLY A 2 14.80 11.98 -3.38
C GLY A 2 13.59 11.72 -4.29
N PRO A 3 13.57 12.28 -5.50
CA PRO A 3 12.48 12.05 -6.45
C PRO A 3 12.46 10.61 -6.99
N THR A 4 13.58 9.93 -6.98
CA THR A 4 13.70 8.55 -7.44
C THR A 4 13.56 7.59 -6.26
N VAL A 5 12.66 6.62 -6.40
CA VAL A 5 12.45 5.59 -5.38
C VAL A 5 13.56 4.55 -5.49
N ALA A 6 14.27 4.31 -4.39
CA ALA A 6 15.35 3.31 -4.33
C ALA A 6 14.77 1.91 -4.12
N PRO A 7 15.43 0.84 -4.65
CA PRO A 7 14.95 -0.54 -4.50
C PRO A 7 14.77 -1.00 -3.05
N ALA A 8 15.58 -0.50 -2.14
CA ALA A 8 15.52 -0.90 -0.73
C ALA A 8 14.44 -0.15 0.06
N GLU A 9 13.77 0.84 -0.52
CA GLU A 9 12.73 1.58 0.20
C GLU A 9 11.55 0.69 0.56
N GLN A 10 10.99 0.94 1.75
CA GLN A 10 9.73 0.34 2.15
C GLN A 10 8.57 1.11 1.54
N ILE A 11 7.66 0.39 0.92
CA ILE A 11 6.48 0.95 0.26
C ILE A 11 5.24 0.47 1.01
N THR A 12 4.38 1.40 1.38
CA THR A 12 3.15 1.13 2.15
C THR A 12 1.92 1.39 1.31
N ARG A 13 0.99 0.45 1.35
CA ARG A 13 -0.36 0.57 0.81
C ARG A 13 -1.33 0.63 1.97
N TYR A 14 -2.09 1.72 2.09
CA TYR A 14 -3.15 1.83 3.10
C TYR A 14 -4.41 1.11 2.65
N LEU A 15 -5.10 0.47 3.60
CA LEU A 15 -6.26 -0.36 3.32
C LEU A 15 -7.49 0.15 4.07
N ARG A 16 -8.58 0.38 3.33
CA ARG A 16 -9.89 0.77 3.88
C ARG A 16 -10.89 -0.38 3.87
N ASN A 17 -10.65 -1.41 3.07
CA ASN A 17 -11.59 -2.51 2.84
C ASN A 17 -11.08 -3.76 3.55
N SER A 18 -11.88 -4.33 4.45
CA SER A 18 -11.54 -5.57 5.14
C SER A 18 -11.34 -6.75 4.16
N GLY A 19 -11.98 -6.71 2.99
CA GLY A 19 -11.77 -7.70 1.93
C GLY A 19 -10.37 -7.69 1.33
N HIS A 20 -9.59 -6.62 1.56
CA HIS A 20 -8.20 -6.54 1.12
C HIS A 20 -7.22 -7.14 2.12
N MET A 21 -7.71 -7.73 3.22
CA MET A 21 -6.87 -8.23 4.31
C MET A 21 -7.11 -9.70 4.57
N ARG A 22 -6.03 -10.42 4.90
CA ARG A 22 -6.07 -11.82 5.35
C ARG A 22 -5.34 -11.92 6.69
N PRO A 23 -6.00 -11.49 7.80
CA PRO A 23 -5.33 -11.35 9.09
C PRO A 23 -4.73 -12.66 9.62
N GLY A 24 -5.39 -13.79 9.39
CA GLY A 24 -4.90 -15.10 9.82
C GLY A 24 -3.57 -15.49 9.18
N LEU A 25 -3.22 -14.92 8.04
CA LEU A 25 -1.96 -15.14 7.35
C LEU A 25 -0.98 -13.97 7.53
N GLN A 26 -1.40 -12.90 8.18
CA GLN A 26 -0.65 -11.64 8.31
C GLN A 26 -0.23 -11.07 6.95
N ARG A 27 -1.11 -11.23 5.95
CA ARG A 27 -0.88 -10.82 4.56
C ARG A 27 -2.09 -10.10 4.00
N PRO A 28 -1.91 -9.19 3.03
CA PRO A 28 -3.04 -8.63 2.30
C PRO A 28 -3.62 -9.67 1.34
N HIS A 29 -4.88 -9.50 1.01
CA HIS A 29 -5.47 -10.18 -0.14
C HIS A 29 -4.92 -9.53 -1.42
N PHE A 30 -4.82 -10.28 -2.53
CA PHE A 30 -4.22 -9.75 -3.76
C PHE A 30 -4.96 -8.49 -4.27
N THR A 31 -6.24 -8.36 -4.00
CA THR A 31 -7.03 -7.19 -4.41
C THR A 31 -6.50 -5.88 -3.84
N ALA A 32 -5.72 -5.93 -2.75
CA ALA A 32 -5.07 -4.73 -2.20
C ALA A 32 -4.09 -4.09 -3.19
N TYR A 33 -3.52 -4.88 -4.09
CA TYR A 33 -2.57 -4.43 -5.11
C TYR A 33 -3.15 -4.37 -6.52
N MET A 34 -4.46 -4.54 -6.66
CA MET A 34 -5.09 -4.41 -7.98
C MET A 34 -5.45 -2.95 -8.26
N PRO A 35 -5.11 -2.42 -9.44
CA PRO A 35 -5.62 -1.10 -9.83
C PRO A 35 -7.13 -1.18 -10.09
N GLN A 36 -7.84 -0.08 -9.86
CA GLN A 36 -9.29 -0.02 -10.09
C GLN A 36 -9.65 -0.14 -11.56
N VAL A 37 -8.81 0.39 -12.44
CA VAL A 37 -8.90 0.21 -13.89
C VAL A 37 -7.62 -0.49 -14.37
N ALA A 38 -7.73 -1.26 -15.46
CA ALA A 38 -6.66 -2.18 -15.89
C ALA A 38 -5.30 -1.51 -16.08
N ASP A 39 -5.27 -0.29 -16.61
CA ASP A 39 -4.05 0.47 -16.86
C ASP A 39 -3.88 1.66 -15.89
N GLY A 40 -4.64 1.67 -14.80
CA GLY A 40 -4.55 2.71 -13.78
C GLY A 40 -3.37 2.51 -12.83
N ASP A 41 -3.20 3.46 -11.93
CA ASP A 41 -2.15 3.42 -10.92
C ASP A 41 -2.72 3.02 -9.57
N ILE A 42 -1.87 2.53 -8.68
CA ILE A 42 -2.23 2.41 -7.27
C ILE A 42 -1.42 3.41 -6.44
N SER A 43 -2.09 3.98 -5.45
CA SER A 43 -1.52 4.98 -4.55
C SER A 43 -0.78 4.30 -3.42
N VAL A 44 0.45 4.70 -3.18
CA VAL A 44 1.30 4.17 -2.11
C VAL A 44 2.06 5.30 -1.41
N TYR A 45 2.73 4.96 -0.31
CA TYR A 45 3.55 5.90 0.45
C TYR A 45 4.94 5.33 0.69
N ARG A 46 5.94 6.21 0.64
CA ARG A 46 7.35 5.90 0.90
C ARG A 46 7.59 5.99 2.40
N THR A 47 7.87 4.87 3.05
CA THR A 47 7.85 4.78 4.52
C THR A 47 9.10 4.10 5.10
N MET A 48 10.24 4.18 4.40
CA MET A 48 11.45 3.47 4.77
C MET A 48 11.92 3.73 6.20
N ASP A 49 11.72 4.95 6.68
CA ASP A 49 12.20 5.41 7.98
C ASP A 49 11.11 5.40 9.06
N LEU A 50 9.96 4.80 8.78
CA LEU A 50 8.82 4.83 9.70
C LEU A 50 8.53 3.44 10.29
N SER A 51 8.20 3.43 11.60
CA SER A 51 7.64 2.27 12.28
C SER A 51 6.18 2.06 11.86
N ASP A 52 5.61 0.89 12.19
CA ASP A 52 4.18 0.64 11.94
C ASP A 52 3.29 1.66 12.66
N ALA A 53 3.66 2.07 13.88
CA ALA A 53 2.92 3.09 14.61
C ALA A 53 2.96 4.44 13.90
N ASP A 54 4.12 4.82 13.36
CA ASP A 54 4.28 6.06 12.59
C ASP A 54 3.48 6.02 11.29
N ILE A 55 3.46 4.86 10.63
CA ILE A 55 2.70 4.65 9.40
C ILE A 55 1.20 4.78 9.68
N GLU A 56 0.72 4.18 10.77
CA GLU A 56 -0.68 4.31 11.18
C GLU A 56 -1.05 5.76 11.46
N ALA A 57 -0.22 6.50 12.18
CA ALA A 57 -0.43 7.91 12.50
C ALA A 57 -0.44 8.77 11.23
N LEU A 58 0.48 8.53 10.31
CA LEU A 58 0.54 9.22 9.02
C LEU A 58 -0.76 8.99 8.23
N GLY A 59 -1.21 7.75 8.18
CA GLY A 59 -2.44 7.38 7.48
C GLY A 59 -3.68 8.04 8.10
N ALA A 60 -3.80 8.01 9.42
CA ALA A 60 -4.92 8.63 10.12
C ALA A 60 -4.98 10.13 9.89
N GLN A 61 -3.83 10.78 9.80
CA GLN A 61 -3.72 12.22 9.68
C GLN A 61 -3.92 12.71 8.23
N HIS A 62 -3.46 11.95 7.24
CA HIS A 62 -3.36 12.44 5.86
C HIS A 62 -4.14 11.61 4.83
N VAL A 63 -4.54 10.39 5.14
CA VAL A 63 -5.14 9.47 4.16
C VAL A 63 -6.56 9.07 4.55
N GLY A 64 -6.76 8.66 5.78
CA GLY A 64 -8.07 8.25 6.28
C GLY A 64 -9.02 9.41 6.45
N LYS A 65 -10.34 9.12 6.41
CA LYS A 65 -11.41 10.09 6.63
C LYS A 65 -12.36 9.53 7.70
N PRO A 66 -13.01 10.38 8.51
CA PRO A 66 -13.96 9.91 9.52
C PRO A 66 -15.05 8.99 8.95
N ALA A 67 -15.54 9.29 7.76
CA ALA A 67 -16.57 8.50 7.10
C ALA A 67 -16.04 7.21 6.45
N ASN A 68 -14.72 7.11 6.27
CA ASN A 68 -14.08 5.95 5.64
C ASN A 68 -12.70 5.74 6.27
N PRO A 69 -12.66 5.26 7.53
CA PRO A 69 -11.40 5.11 8.25
C PRO A 69 -10.53 4.00 7.67
N LEU A 70 -9.23 4.12 7.86
CA LEU A 70 -8.29 3.07 7.49
C LEU A 70 -8.42 1.88 8.44
N LYS A 71 -8.29 0.67 7.90
CA LYS A 71 -8.38 -0.58 8.65
C LYS A 71 -7.05 -1.29 8.80
N GLY A 72 -6.05 -0.89 8.03
CA GLY A 72 -4.73 -1.48 8.08
C GLY A 72 -3.82 -0.90 7.02
N HIS A 73 -2.62 -1.44 6.98
CA HIS A 73 -1.68 -1.18 5.90
C HIS A 73 -0.86 -2.43 5.61
N CYS A 74 -0.27 -2.48 4.44
CA CYS A 74 0.68 -3.52 4.09
C CYS A 74 1.94 -2.90 3.49
N CYS A 75 3.08 -3.52 3.75
CA CYS A 75 4.39 -3.04 3.36
C CYS A 75 5.15 -4.11 2.61
N LEU A 76 5.90 -3.69 1.60
CA LEU A 76 6.89 -4.52 0.94
C LEU A 76 8.01 -3.63 0.43
N SER A 77 9.13 -4.24 0.00
CA SER A 77 10.22 -3.46 -0.57
C SER A 77 9.88 -2.99 -1.99
N ALA A 78 10.38 -1.83 -2.37
CA ALA A 78 10.24 -1.32 -3.73
C ALA A 78 10.82 -2.31 -4.75
N ASP A 79 11.88 -3.02 -4.39
CA ASP A 79 12.50 -4.03 -5.24
C ASP A 79 11.51 -5.10 -5.69
N ALA A 80 10.62 -5.54 -4.83
CA ALA A 80 9.60 -6.53 -5.16
C ALA A 80 8.67 -6.00 -6.27
N ILE A 81 8.34 -4.71 -6.23
CA ILE A 81 7.48 -4.06 -7.23
C ILE A 81 8.23 -3.91 -8.56
N PHE A 82 9.46 -3.42 -8.52
CA PHE A 82 10.30 -3.29 -9.71
C PHE A 82 10.54 -4.65 -10.38
N GLY A 83 10.72 -5.70 -9.59
CA GLY A 83 10.95 -7.06 -10.09
C GLY A 83 9.81 -7.62 -10.92
N GLU A 84 8.60 -7.08 -10.76
CA GLU A 84 7.44 -7.48 -11.56
C GLU A 84 7.25 -6.61 -12.83
N GLY A 85 8.21 -5.75 -13.14
CA GLY A 85 8.14 -4.89 -14.31
C GLY A 85 7.32 -3.63 -14.10
N LEU A 86 6.92 -3.35 -12.87
CA LEU A 86 6.20 -2.13 -12.51
C LEU A 86 7.19 -1.02 -12.14
N ASN A 87 6.70 0.22 -12.11
CA ASN A 87 7.49 1.37 -11.69
C ASN A 87 6.82 2.03 -10.48
N ILE A 88 7.60 2.80 -9.72
CA ILE A 88 7.10 3.59 -8.60
C ILE A 88 7.54 5.03 -8.85
N VAL A 89 6.55 5.90 -9.06
CA VAL A 89 6.79 7.30 -9.42
C VAL A 89 6.42 8.18 -8.25
N SER A 90 7.39 8.95 -7.76
CA SER A 90 7.15 9.94 -6.71
C SER A 90 6.08 10.93 -7.17
N ALA A 91 5.09 11.17 -6.32
CA ALA A 91 3.99 12.08 -6.58
C ALA A 91 3.70 12.89 -5.30
N PRO A 92 4.53 13.91 -5.01
CA PRO A 92 4.57 14.57 -3.70
C PRO A 92 3.35 15.42 -3.37
N ASN A 93 2.34 15.41 -4.18
CA ASN A 93 1.02 15.97 -3.87
C ASN A 93 0.01 14.81 -3.78
N PRO A 94 -0.84 14.76 -2.77
CA PRO A 94 -1.06 15.73 -1.68
C PRO A 94 -0.05 15.66 -0.52
N HIS A 95 0.83 14.66 -0.49
CA HIS A 95 1.80 14.48 0.58
C HIS A 95 3.19 14.17 0.03
N PRO A 96 4.28 14.70 0.63
CA PRO A 96 5.64 14.46 0.13
C PRO A 96 6.04 12.99 -0.01
N ARG A 97 5.47 12.10 0.82
CA ARG A 97 5.77 10.66 0.76
C ARG A 97 4.95 9.89 -0.26
N HIS A 98 3.97 10.53 -0.87
CA HIS A 98 3.08 9.86 -1.82
C HIS A 98 3.80 9.46 -3.10
N ALA A 99 3.45 8.29 -3.63
CA ALA A 99 3.93 7.79 -4.91
C ALA A 99 2.84 6.96 -5.58
N ASN A 100 3.00 6.71 -6.87
CA ASN A 100 2.10 5.84 -7.63
C ASN A 100 2.86 4.65 -8.17
N VAL A 101 2.28 3.46 -8.05
CA VAL A 101 2.77 2.26 -8.73
C VAL A 101 2.12 2.24 -10.10
N THR A 102 2.94 2.28 -11.13
CA THR A 102 2.52 2.40 -12.53
C THR A 102 3.00 1.19 -13.34
N GLY A 103 2.50 1.07 -14.56
CA GLY A 103 2.92 0.00 -15.47
C GLY A 103 1.96 -1.18 -15.53
N TRP A 104 0.83 -1.08 -14.84
CA TRP A 104 -0.26 -2.05 -14.95
C TRP A 104 -0.82 -2.03 -16.38
N VAL A 105 -1.17 -3.18 -16.91
CA VAL A 105 -1.60 -3.28 -18.33
C VAL A 105 -2.99 -3.88 -18.48
N ASN A 106 -3.24 -5.11 -18.02
CA ASN A 106 -4.53 -5.78 -18.17
C ASN A 106 -4.62 -7.01 -17.27
N ASP A 107 -5.84 -7.54 -17.12
CA ASP A 107 -6.08 -8.87 -16.58
C ASP A 107 -5.88 -9.91 -17.70
N PRO A 108 -5.35 -11.12 -17.41
CA PRO A 108 -5.04 -11.66 -16.08
C PRO A 108 -3.64 -11.30 -15.57
N LYS A 109 -2.83 -10.58 -16.33
CA LYS A 109 -1.44 -10.26 -15.96
C LYS A 109 -1.38 -9.45 -14.66
N ASN A 110 -2.24 -8.44 -14.51
CA ASN A 110 -2.30 -7.64 -13.27
C ASN A 110 -2.60 -8.50 -12.06
N ARG A 111 -3.52 -9.45 -12.18
CA ARG A 111 -3.89 -10.36 -11.09
C ARG A 111 -2.72 -11.24 -10.67
N ILE A 112 -1.98 -11.78 -11.63
CA ILE A 112 -0.79 -12.60 -11.34
C ILE A 112 0.23 -11.80 -10.57
N ILE A 113 0.51 -10.57 -11.01
CA ILE A 113 1.45 -9.66 -10.34
C ILE A 113 0.96 -9.32 -8.93
N ALA A 114 -0.32 -8.93 -8.80
CA ALA A 114 -0.90 -8.56 -7.51
C ALA A 114 -0.81 -9.70 -6.49
N ARG A 115 -1.01 -10.94 -6.91
CA ARG A 115 -0.85 -12.12 -6.03
C ARG A 115 0.58 -12.28 -5.56
N LYS A 116 1.56 -12.09 -6.43
CA LYS A 116 2.98 -12.17 -6.05
C LYS A 116 3.33 -11.09 -5.04
N LEU A 117 2.87 -9.86 -5.25
CA LEU A 117 3.12 -8.75 -4.33
C LEU A 117 2.46 -9.02 -2.97
N ALA A 118 1.21 -9.50 -2.97
CA ALA A 118 0.50 -9.83 -1.74
C ALA A 118 1.22 -10.91 -0.92
N ASP A 119 1.82 -11.89 -1.59
CA ASP A 119 2.56 -12.97 -0.93
C ASP A 119 3.85 -12.47 -0.27
N LEU A 120 4.41 -11.37 -0.76
CA LEU A 120 5.63 -10.77 -0.22
C LEU A 120 5.37 -9.69 0.81
N ALA A 121 4.16 -9.15 0.86
CA ALA A 121 3.82 -8.03 1.72
C ALA A 121 3.50 -8.49 3.15
N ARG A 122 3.77 -7.59 4.10
CA ARG A 122 3.43 -7.78 5.51
C ARG A 122 2.23 -6.91 5.85
N LEU A 123 1.22 -7.51 6.47
CA LEU A 123 -0.02 -6.82 6.86
C LEU A 123 0.04 -6.38 8.33
N THR A 124 -0.35 -5.15 8.58
CA THR A 124 -0.66 -4.63 9.92
C THR A 124 -2.12 -4.24 9.95
N VAL A 125 -2.89 -4.85 10.85
CA VAL A 125 -4.32 -4.56 11.03
C VAL A 125 -4.50 -3.57 12.16
N TYR A 126 -5.30 -2.53 11.93
CA TYR A 126 -5.58 -1.54 12.96
C TYR A 126 -6.71 -2.02 13.86
N LEU A 127 -6.51 -1.89 15.16
CA LEU A 127 -7.55 -2.20 16.12
C LEU A 127 -8.64 -1.12 16.05
N PRO A 128 -9.92 -1.52 16.07
CA PRO A 128 -10.99 -0.52 16.12
C PRO A 128 -10.88 0.29 17.39
N THR A 129 -11.02 1.62 17.24
CA THR A 129 -11.10 2.51 18.39
C THR A 129 -12.46 2.29 19.03
N THR A 130 -12.48 1.59 20.16
CA THR A 130 -13.72 1.41 20.93
C THR A 130 -13.91 2.64 21.79
N PRO A 131 -15.06 3.35 21.68
CA PRO A 131 -15.36 4.43 22.61
C PRO A 131 -15.38 3.86 24.02
N THR A 132 -14.64 4.49 24.92
CA THR A 132 -14.68 4.11 26.33
C THR A 132 -16.07 4.42 26.86
N PRO A 133 -16.79 3.46 27.45
CA PRO A 133 -18.08 3.73 28.04
C PRO A 133 -17.98 4.70 29.22
#